data_3b449e35cbb8e53cc99a92c9be2136c3
#
_entry.id   3b449e35cbb8e53cc99a92c9be2136c3
#
_cell.length_a   1.000
_cell.length_b   1.000
_cell.length_c   1.000
_cell.angle_alpha   90.00
_cell.angle_beta   90.00
_cell.angle_gamma   90.00
#
_symmetry.space_group_name_H-M   'P 1'
#
loop_
_entity.id
_entity.type
_entity.pdbx_description
1 polymer ?
#
loop_
_entity_poly.entity_id
_entity_poly.type
_entity_poly.pdbx_seq_one_letter_code
_entity_poly.pdbx_strand_id
1 'polypeptide(L)'
;MAAAEDGAVGQTAADKRESRREKKAMSEWEALRQECLHCRACTLAETRTNVVFGVGREDAEVMFIGEAPGANEDMQGEPFVGRGGKLLDDMLKMIGLDRSRIYITNSVKCRPPANRDPMNTEKDACKGFLQRQRELMKPKIIVCLGRISAMEIIRPDFKISQEHGQFYEKDGCLMTALYHPAALLRSPGRKPETFEDLKKLQAKIKEICTRTELEF
;
A
#
# COMPACT_ATOMS: atom_id res chain seq x y z
N MET A 1 -12.55 -61.69 28.82
CA MET A 1 -11.81 -60.52 29.30
C MET A 1 -10.57 -60.36 28.44
N ALA A 2 -10.54 -59.41 27.55
CA ALA A 2 -9.37 -59.07 26.76
C ALA A 2 -9.30 -57.52 26.76
N ALA A 3 -8.26 -57.01 27.36
CA ALA A 3 -7.98 -55.59 27.47
C ALA A 3 -7.48 -55.07 26.11
N ALA A 4 -8.02 -53.92 25.65
CA ALA A 4 -7.53 -53.16 24.53
C ALA A 4 -6.41 -52.27 25.03
N GLU A 5 -5.21 -52.41 24.49
CA GLU A 5 -4.08 -51.48 24.71
C GLU A 5 -4.21 -50.31 23.74
N ASP A 6 -4.41 -49.14 24.33
CA ASP A 6 -4.41 -47.86 23.66
C ASP A 6 -2.95 -47.48 23.28
N GLY A 7 -2.59 -47.61 22.00
CA GLY A 7 -1.30 -47.20 21.46
C GLY A 7 -1.25 -45.71 21.18
N ALA A 8 -0.87 -44.89 22.15
CA ALA A 8 -0.55 -43.49 21.92
C ALA A 8 0.75 -43.39 21.09
N VAL A 9 0.65 -43.09 19.78
CA VAL A 9 1.80 -42.81 18.92
C VAL A 9 2.42 -41.46 19.32
N GLY A 10 3.49 -41.54 20.08
CA GLY A 10 4.28 -40.36 20.48
C GLY A 10 4.95 -39.70 19.27
N GLN A 11 4.68 -38.41 19.04
CA GLN A 11 5.37 -37.60 18.04
C GLN A 11 6.89 -37.68 18.22
N THR A 12 7.60 -38.12 17.19
CA THR A 12 9.04 -38.32 17.19
C THR A 12 9.81 -36.99 17.33
N ALA A 13 11.05 -37.04 17.84
CA ALA A 13 11.91 -35.87 17.93
C ALA A 13 12.23 -35.26 16.55
N ALA A 14 12.09 -36.06 15.45
CA ALA A 14 12.20 -35.63 14.07
C ALA A 14 11.01 -34.73 13.65
N ASP A 15 9.76 -35.15 13.97
CA ASP A 15 8.56 -34.35 13.70
C ASP A 15 8.57 -33.02 14.46
N LYS A 16 9.08 -33.01 15.68
CA LYS A 16 9.26 -31.76 16.46
C LYS A 16 10.35 -30.84 15.93
N ARG A 17 11.39 -31.41 15.27
CA ARG A 17 12.45 -30.64 14.63
C ARG A 17 12.01 -30.09 13.27
N GLU A 18 11.19 -30.83 12.53
CA GLU A 18 10.61 -30.44 11.25
C GLU A 18 9.55 -29.36 11.46
N SER A 19 8.64 -29.49 12.41
CA SER A 19 7.70 -28.46 12.79
C SER A 19 8.36 -27.20 13.40
N ARG A 20 9.54 -27.31 13.97
CA ARG A 20 10.37 -26.15 14.39
C ARG A 20 11.14 -25.50 13.23
N ARG A 21 11.49 -26.24 12.17
CA ARG A 21 12.04 -25.70 10.92
C ARG A 21 10.97 -25.06 10.05
N GLU A 22 9.76 -25.56 10.06
CA GLU A 22 8.57 -24.98 9.47
C GLU A 22 8.01 -23.78 10.26
N LYS A 23 8.41 -23.57 11.51
CA LYS A 23 8.36 -22.29 12.21
C LYS A 23 9.40 -21.33 11.60
N LYS A 24 9.43 -21.34 10.30
CA LYS A 24 9.38 -20.25 9.40
C LYS A 24 10.50 -19.26 9.60
N ALA A 25 11.47 -19.34 8.75
CA ALA A 25 12.12 -18.13 8.30
C ALA A 25 10.99 -17.15 7.91
N MET A 26 10.87 -16.06 8.68
CA MET A 26 9.90 -14.98 8.44
C MET A 26 10.08 -14.51 7.00
N SER A 27 8.99 -14.38 6.23
CA SER A 27 9.11 -13.92 4.85
C SER A 27 9.81 -12.55 4.81
N GLU A 28 10.51 -12.23 3.73
CA GLU A 28 11.18 -10.92 3.58
C GLU A 28 10.17 -9.76 3.73
N TRP A 29 8.92 -9.98 3.31
CA TRP A 29 7.83 -9.02 3.50
C TRP A 29 7.49 -8.82 4.97
N GLU A 30 7.32 -9.90 5.72
CA GLU A 30 7.01 -9.80 7.15
C GLU A 30 8.20 -9.24 7.93
N ALA A 31 9.45 -9.57 7.56
CA ALA A 31 10.64 -8.96 8.15
C ALA A 31 10.65 -7.44 7.92
N LEU A 32 10.37 -7.00 6.70
CA LEU A 32 10.26 -5.58 6.35
C LEU A 32 9.14 -4.89 7.15
N ARG A 33 8.01 -5.56 7.30
CA ARG A 33 6.88 -5.06 8.08
C ARG A 33 7.25 -4.86 9.53
N GLN A 34 7.88 -5.85 10.17
CA GLN A 34 8.31 -5.77 11.56
C GLN A 34 9.35 -4.67 11.77
N GLU A 35 10.34 -4.54 10.87
CA GLU A 35 11.31 -3.45 10.91
C GLU A 35 10.62 -2.09 10.84
N CYS A 36 9.65 -1.93 9.94
CA CYS A 36 8.89 -0.70 9.79
C CYS A 36 8.06 -0.36 11.04
N LEU A 37 7.37 -1.34 11.62
CA LEU A 37 6.55 -1.17 12.83
C LEU A 37 7.37 -0.67 14.03
N HIS A 38 8.64 -1.07 14.12
CA HIS A 38 9.56 -0.67 15.20
C HIS A 38 10.47 0.52 14.83
N CYS A 39 10.32 1.11 13.63
CA CYS A 39 11.17 2.18 13.15
C CYS A 39 11.12 3.42 14.05
N ARG A 40 12.31 4.02 14.31
CA ARG A 40 12.49 5.28 15.06
C ARG A 40 13.45 6.22 14.34
N ALA A 41 13.55 6.16 13.01
CA ALA A 41 14.55 6.86 12.22
C ALA A 41 14.29 8.38 12.05
N CYS A 42 13.12 8.88 12.43
CA CYS A 42 12.78 10.31 12.34
C CYS A 42 11.84 10.74 13.48
N THR A 43 11.66 12.05 13.63
CA THR A 43 10.85 12.66 14.69
C THR A 43 9.37 12.27 14.69
N LEU A 44 8.84 11.78 13.56
CA LEU A 44 7.45 11.29 13.50
C LEU A 44 7.23 10.07 14.41
N ALA A 45 8.29 9.36 14.79
CA ALA A 45 8.21 8.24 15.73
C ALA A 45 7.80 8.68 17.15
N GLU A 46 7.98 9.94 17.50
CA GLU A 46 7.66 10.49 18.83
C GLU A 46 6.18 10.85 18.95
N THR A 47 5.52 11.17 17.85
CA THR A 47 4.17 11.72 17.83
C THR A 47 3.11 10.81 17.21
N ARG A 48 3.52 9.76 16.48
CA ARG A 48 2.58 8.78 15.92
C ARG A 48 1.95 7.92 17.02
N THR A 49 0.72 7.49 16.79
CA THR A 49 0.07 6.42 17.56
C THR A 49 0.45 5.06 16.98
N ASN A 50 0.31 4.89 15.66
CA ASN A 50 0.66 3.67 14.95
C ASN A 50 1.51 3.97 13.72
N VAL A 51 2.30 2.96 13.31
CA VAL A 51 2.90 2.92 11.98
C VAL A 51 1.85 2.38 11.00
N VAL A 52 1.70 3.03 9.86
CA VAL A 52 0.81 2.61 8.77
C VAL A 52 1.65 2.01 7.66
N PHE A 53 1.93 0.71 7.74
CA PHE A 53 2.80 0.02 6.78
C PHE A 53 2.17 -0.08 5.38
N GLY A 54 0.89 -0.41 5.32
CA GLY A 54 0.12 -0.65 4.11
C GLY A 54 -0.83 -1.81 4.28
N VAL A 55 -1.76 -1.98 3.33
CA VAL A 55 -2.80 -3.03 3.34
C VAL A 55 -3.07 -3.53 1.93
N GLY A 56 -3.44 -4.80 1.79
CA GLY A 56 -3.76 -5.47 0.53
C GLY A 56 -2.88 -6.67 0.27
N ARG A 57 -2.85 -7.12 -0.98
CA ARG A 57 -2.08 -8.31 -1.38
C ARG A 57 -0.60 -7.98 -1.55
N GLU A 58 0.26 -8.79 -0.98
CA GLU A 58 1.73 -8.67 -1.08
C GLU A 58 2.25 -8.96 -2.50
N ASP A 59 1.46 -9.66 -3.33
CA ASP A 59 1.74 -9.99 -4.73
C ASP A 59 0.88 -9.19 -5.72
N ALA A 60 0.26 -8.09 -5.29
CA ALA A 60 -0.60 -7.27 -6.13
C ALA A 60 0.17 -6.67 -7.32
N GLU A 61 -0.46 -6.67 -8.50
CA GLU A 61 0.12 -6.03 -9.69
C GLU A 61 -0.13 -4.51 -9.72
N VAL A 62 -1.05 -4.01 -8.87
CA VAL A 62 -1.39 -2.58 -8.79
C VAL A 62 -1.16 -2.08 -7.37
N MET A 63 -0.32 -1.04 -7.23
CA MET A 63 0.02 -0.40 -5.98
C MET A 63 -0.46 1.05 -5.97
N PHE A 64 -1.27 1.41 -4.97
CA PHE A 64 -1.69 2.78 -4.72
C PHE A 64 -0.80 3.40 -3.63
N ILE A 65 -0.27 4.60 -3.90
CA ILE A 65 0.67 5.27 -2.99
C ILE A 65 0.16 6.69 -2.70
N GLY A 66 -0.22 6.92 -1.44
CA GLY A 66 -0.51 8.24 -0.92
C GLY A 66 0.74 8.93 -0.36
N GLU A 67 0.54 10.06 0.31
CA GLU A 67 1.60 10.86 0.91
C GLU A 67 1.99 10.37 2.31
N ALA A 68 1.08 10.46 3.25
CA ALA A 68 1.28 10.11 4.66
C ALA A 68 -0.06 9.77 5.33
N PRO A 69 -0.05 9.06 6.48
CA PRO A 69 -1.26 8.80 7.26
C PRO A 69 -1.89 10.08 7.81
N GLY A 70 -3.21 10.15 7.82
CA GLY A 70 -3.99 11.13 8.56
C GLY A 70 -4.32 10.65 9.98
N ALA A 71 -5.18 11.37 10.69
CA ALA A 71 -5.53 11.07 12.08
C ALA A 71 -6.23 9.71 12.26
N ASN A 72 -7.17 9.38 11.36
CA ASN A 72 -7.88 8.10 11.44
C ASN A 72 -6.98 6.93 11.09
N GLU A 73 -6.08 7.11 10.12
CA GLU A 73 -5.08 6.12 9.72
C GLU A 73 -4.08 5.86 10.84
N ASP A 74 -3.61 6.90 11.52
CA ASP A 74 -2.73 6.81 12.67
C ASP A 74 -3.38 6.07 13.85
N MET A 75 -4.67 6.30 14.08
CA MET A 75 -5.42 5.63 15.14
C MET A 75 -5.65 4.14 14.84
N GLN A 76 -5.86 3.75 13.57
CA GLN A 76 -6.23 2.39 13.18
C GLN A 76 -5.04 1.57 12.68
N GLY A 77 -3.92 2.20 12.31
CA GLY A 77 -2.75 1.52 11.73
C GLY A 77 -2.95 1.10 10.27
N GLU A 78 -4.01 1.56 9.59
CA GLU A 78 -4.33 1.21 8.21
C GLU A 78 -4.44 2.46 7.32
N PRO A 79 -3.97 2.40 6.04
CA PRO A 79 -4.04 3.52 5.12
C PRO A 79 -5.47 3.75 4.60
N PHE A 80 -5.81 5.01 4.38
CA PHE A 80 -7.07 5.41 3.75
C PHE A 80 -8.33 4.85 4.42
N VAL A 81 -8.47 5.02 5.75
CA VAL A 81 -9.66 4.60 6.52
C VAL A 81 -10.60 5.76 6.84
N GLY A 82 -10.15 7.02 6.70
CA GLY A 82 -10.96 8.22 6.90
C GLY A 82 -11.91 8.51 5.72
N ARG A 83 -12.47 9.73 5.70
CA ARG A 83 -13.41 10.17 4.63
C ARG A 83 -12.81 10.07 3.22
N GLY A 84 -11.50 10.40 3.08
CA GLY A 84 -10.79 10.24 1.81
C GLY A 84 -10.66 8.78 1.39
N GLY A 85 -10.46 7.88 2.36
CA GLY A 85 -10.39 6.44 2.11
C GLY A 85 -11.72 5.85 1.64
N LYS A 86 -12.85 6.27 2.23
CA LYS A 86 -14.18 5.85 1.75
C LYS A 86 -14.42 6.28 0.30
N LEU A 87 -14.00 7.51 -0.05
CA LEU A 87 -14.08 7.95 -1.45
C LEU A 87 -13.15 7.12 -2.36
N LEU A 88 -11.96 6.73 -1.89
CA LEU A 88 -11.08 5.84 -2.65
C LEU A 88 -11.75 4.48 -2.88
N ASP A 89 -12.42 3.91 -1.88
CA ASP A 89 -13.15 2.65 -2.02
C ASP A 89 -14.28 2.76 -3.08
N ASP A 90 -15.02 3.88 -3.08
CA ASP A 90 -16.03 4.14 -4.12
C ASP A 90 -15.39 4.27 -5.51
N MET A 91 -14.25 4.96 -5.62
CA MET A 91 -13.50 5.11 -6.87
C MET A 91 -13.00 3.75 -7.39
N LEU A 92 -12.50 2.88 -6.51
CA LEU A 92 -12.06 1.54 -6.86
C LEU A 92 -13.22 0.69 -7.38
N LYS A 93 -14.38 0.70 -6.70
CA LYS A 93 -15.58 -0.01 -7.13
C LYS A 93 -16.04 0.40 -8.53
N MET A 94 -15.95 1.69 -8.87
CA MET A 94 -16.34 2.19 -10.22
C MET A 94 -15.55 1.52 -11.34
N ILE A 95 -14.36 1.03 -11.09
CA ILE A 95 -13.50 0.35 -12.07
C ILE A 95 -13.38 -1.16 -11.83
N GLY A 96 -14.22 -1.73 -10.96
CA GLY A 96 -14.25 -3.15 -10.66
C GLY A 96 -13.11 -3.62 -9.76
N LEU A 97 -12.51 -2.72 -8.97
CA LEU A 97 -11.47 -3.02 -7.99
C LEU A 97 -12.00 -2.92 -6.56
N ASP A 98 -11.30 -3.57 -5.67
CA ASP A 98 -11.41 -3.42 -4.23
C ASP A 98 -10.04 -3.59 -3.55
N ARG A 99 -9.97 -3.38 -2.23
CA ARG A 99 -8.71 -3.47 -1.47
C ARG A 99 -8.09 -4.86 -1.44
N SER A 100 -8.87 -5.92 -1.67
CA SER A 100 -8.39 -7.30 -1.66
C SER A 100 -7.55 -7.66 -2.91
N ARG A 101 -7.59 -6.84 -3.96
CA ARG A 101 -6.94 -7.10 -5.26
C ARG A 101 -5.73 -6.23 -5.52
N ILE A 102 -5.53 -5.21 -4.70
CA ILE A 102 -4.48 -4.21 -4.84
C ILE A 102 -3.67 -4.11 -3.56
N TYR A 103 -2.62 -3.30 -3.57
CA TYR A 103 -1.91 -2.88 -2.37
C TYR A 103 -2.00 -1.37 -2.20
N ILE A 104 -2.30 -0.90 -1.00
CA ILE A 104 -2.43 0.52 -0.69
C ILE A 104 -1.44 0.88 0.41
N THR A 105 -0.67 1.93 0.20
CA THR A 105 0.30 2.44 1.18
C THR A 105 0.50 3.94 1.03
N ASN A 106 1.46 4.50 1.80
CA ASN A 106 1.90 5.88 1.70
C ASN A 106 3.43 5.94 1.54
N SER A 107 3.93 7.05 1.02
CA SER A 107 5.37 7.33 0.96
C SER A 107 5.97 7.37 2.36
N VAL A 108 5.32 8.07 3.29
CA VAL A 108 5.70 8.13 4.71
C VAL A 108 4.76 7.26 5.53
N LYS A 109 5.33 6.45 6.45
CA LYS A 109 4.57 5.45 7.21
C LYS A 109 4.01 5.96 8.54
N CYS A 110 4.33 7.18 8.91
CA CYS A 110 3.92 7.80 10.17
C CYS A 110 3.22 9.13 9.91
N ARG A 111 2.24 9.48 10.76
CA ARG A 111 1.47 10.71 10.63
C ARG A 111 2.30 11.93 11.01
N PRO A 112 2.43 12.95 10.13
CA PRO A 112 2.99 14.25 10.52
C PRO A 112 2.05 15.02 11.45
N PRO A 113 2.59 15.79 12.43
CA PRO A 113 1.79 16.63 13.31
C PRO A 113 0.82 17.54 12.53
N ALA A 114 -0.42 17.64 13.01
CA ALA A 114 -1.51 18.41 12.38
C ALA A 114 -1.78 18.07 10.90
N ASN A 115 -1.36 16.87 10.43
CA ASN A 115 -1.44 16.44 9.02
C ASN A 115 -0.76 17.42 8.05
N ARG A 116 0.34 18.06 8.47
CA ARG A 116 1.18 18.87 7.55
C ARG A 116 1.85 17.97 6.49
N ASP A 117 2.32 18.56 5.41
CA ASP A 117 3.18 17.84 4.47
C ASP A 117 4.42 17.30 5.20
N PRO A 118 4.89 16.07 4.89
CA PRO A 118 6.13 15.52 5.44
C PRO A 118 7.35 16.35 5.03
N MET A 119 8.26 16.59 5.96
CA MET A 119 9.55 17.23 5.67
C MET A 119 10.45 16.32 4.83
N ASN A 120 11.41 16.90 4.10
CA ASN A 120 12.34 16.10 3.29
C ASN A 120 13.13 15.10 4.14
N THR A 121 13.57 15.51 5.34
CA THR A 121 14.26 14.61 6.29
C THR A 121 13.39 13.41 6.71
N GLU A 122 12.08 13.61 6.87
CA GLU A 122 11.14 12.53 7.20
C GLU A 122 10.90 11.59 6.02
N LYS A 123 10.79 12.14 4.81
CA LYS A 123 10.69 11.37 3.56
C LYS A 123 11.96 10.53 3.34
N ASP A 124 13.14 11.15 3.47
CA ASP A 124 14.43 10.47 3.27
C ASP A 124 14.65 9.32 4.26
N ALA A 125 14.27 9.51 5.52
CA ALA A 125 14.34 8.46 6.53
C ALA A 125 13.35 7.30 6.27
N CYS A 126 12.24 7.56 5.56
CA CYS A 126 11.17 6.60 5.34
C CYS A 126 11.21 5.91 3.96
N LYS A 127 11.86 6.52 2.96
CA LYS A 127 11.84 6.05 1.55
C LYS A 127 12.29 4.62 1.37
N GLY A 128 13.23 4.12 2.19
CA GLY A 128 13.75 2.76 2.10
C GLY A 128 12.67 1.69 2.30
N PHE A 129 11.66 1.95 3.13
CA PHE A 129 10.55 1.02 3.33
C PHE A 129 9.69 0.90 2.06
N LEU A 130 9.31 2.02 1.44
CA LEU A 130 8.53 2.00 0.21
C LEU A 130 9.33 1.38 -0.95
N GLN A 131 10.63 1.67 -1.05
CA GLN A 131 11.49 1.08 -2.07
C GLN A 131 11.51 -0.44 -1.93
N ARG A 132 11.78 -0.98 -0.74
CA ARG A 132 11.78 -2.43 -0.48
C ARG A 132 10.41 -3.06 -0.71
N GLN A 133 9.29 -2.37 -0.37
CA GLN A 133 7.95 -2.83 -0.71
C GLN A 133 7.79 -3.00 -2.23
N ARG A 134 8.26 -2.04 -3.03
CA ARG A 134 8.21 -2.11 -4.51
C ARG A 134 9.11 -3.22 -5.06
N GLU A 135 10.29 -3.41 -4.51
CA GLU A 135 11.24 -4.45 -4.92
C GLU A 135 10.72 -5.87 -4.65
N LEU A 136 10.06 -6.07 -3.51
CA LEU A 136 9.48 -7.36 -3.13
C LEU A 136 8.20 -7.66 -3.91
N MET A 137 7.31 -6.68 -4.06
CA MET A 137 6.02 -6.85 -4.73
C MET A 137 6.12 -6.85 -6.25
N LYS A 138 7.01 -6.03 -6.84
CA LYS A 138 7.20 -5.82 -8.28
C LYS A 138 5.89 -5.49 -8.99
N PRO A 139 5.21 -4.40 -8.60
CA PRO A 139 3.95 -4.01 -9.20
C PRO A 139 4.13 -3.64 -10.67
N LYS A 140 3.17 -3.97 -11.53
CA LYS A 140 3.13 -3.54 -12.93
C LYS A 140 2.65 -2.10 -13.07
N ILE A 141 1.74 -1.68 -12.18
CA ILE A 141 1.18 -0.32 -12.16
C ILE A 141 1.33 0.29 -10.77
N ILE A 142 1.84 1.52 -10.72
CA ILE A 142 1.83 2.37 -9.53
C ILE A 142 0.90 3.55 -9.78
N VAL A 143 -0.05 3.77 -8.87
CA VAL A 143 -1.00 4.88 -8.88
C VAL A 143 -0.68 5.83 -7.74
N CYS A 144 -0.12 6.98 -8.04
CA CYS A 144 0.17 8.03 -7.06
C CYS A 144 -1.12 8.80 -6.73
N LEU A 145 -1.48 8.87 -5.46
CA LEU A 145 -2.64 9.61 -4.99
C LEU A 145 -2.21 11.00 -4.51
N GLY A 146 -2.34 11.98 -5.40
CA GLY A 146 -2.04 13.39 -5.15
C GLY A 146 -0.66 13.84 -5.58
N ARG A 147 -0.44 15.16 -5.43
CA ARG A 147 0.75 15.86 -5.91
C ARG A 147 2.05 15.37 -5.26
N ILE A 148 2.06 15.26 -3.93
CA ILE A 148 3.28 14.94 -3.19
C ILE A 148 3.79 13.54 -3.55
N SER A 149 2.90 12.54 -3.55
CA SER A 149 3.23 11.18 -3.96
C SER A 149 3.74 11.13 -5.41
N ALA A 150 3.09 11.85 -6.34
CA ALA A 150 3.52 11.91 -7.74
C ALA A 150 4.90 12.58 -7.91
N MET A 151 5.17 13.65 -7.18
CA MET A 151 6.49 14.34 -7.20
C MET A 151 7.60 13.44 -6.66
N GLU A 152 7.32 12.60 -5.69
CA GLU A 152 8.29 11.69 -5.09
C GLU A 152 8.57 10.46 -5.96
N ILE A 153 7.54 9.88 -6.57
CA ILE A 153 7.61 8.61 -7.28
C ILE A 153 7.89 8.77 -8.78
N ILE A 154 7.21 9.70 -9.44
CA ILE A 154 7.32 9.90 -10.90
C ILE A 154 8.49 10.86 -11.19
N ARG A 155 8.37 12.13 -10.79
CA ARG A 155 9.42 13.14 -10.91
C ARG A 155 9.14 14.39 -10.07
N PRO A 156 10.18 15.11 -9.62
CA PRO A 156 10.04 16.24 -8.66
C PRO A 156 9.21 17.43 -9.16
N ASP A 157 9.16 17.68 -10.47
CA ASP A 157 8.45 18.79 -11.09
C ASP A 157 7.03 18.42 -11.59
N PHE A 158 6.49 17.26 -11.16
CA PHE A 158 5.19 16.77 -11.59
C PHE A 158 4.04 17.73 -11.22
N LYS A 159 3.24 18.09 -12.21
CA LYS A 159 2.10 19.02 -12.08
C LYS A 159 0.77 18.28 -12.14
N ILE A 160 0.26 17.89 -11.00
CA ILE A 160 -0.98 17.08 -10.92
C ILE A 160 -2.17 17.69 -11.68
N SER A 161 -2.27 19.03 -11.76
CA SER A 161 -3.36 19.71 -12.48
C SER A 161 -3.29 19.61 -14.00
N GLN A 162 -2.16 19.17 -14.54
CA GLN A 162 -1.92 19.07 -15.98
C GLN A 162 -1.66 17.63 -16.44
N GLU A 163 -1.17 16.79 -15.53
CA GLU A 163 -0.58 15.50 -15.86
C GLU A 163 -1.30 14.32 -15.18
N HIS A 164 -2.36 14.58 -14.42
CA HIS A 164 -3.18 13.48 -13.86
C HIS A 164 -3.68 12.57 -14.98
N GLY A 165 -3.80 11.29 -14.70
CA GLY A 165 -4.28 10.28 -15.64
C GLY A 165 -3.36 9.98 -16.82
N GLN A 166 -2.18 10.64 -16.92
CA GLN A 166 -1.15 10.27 -17.88
C GLN A 166 -0.29 9.13 -17.33
N PHE A 167 0.23 8.29 -18.22
CA PHE A 167 1.07 7.16 -17.84
C PHE A 167 2.52 7.40 -18.22
N TYR A 168 3.42 7.03 -17.31
CA TYR A 168 4.87 7.16 -17.43
C TYR A 168 5.50 5.79 -17.15
N GLU A 169 6.39 5.34 -18.01
CA GLU A 169 7.16 4.13 -17.78
C GLU A 169 8.48 4.47 -17.10
N LYS A 170 8.76 3.80 -15.99
CA LYS A 170 10.01 3.95 -15.25
C LYS A 170 10.32 2.65 -14.50
N ASP A 171 11.56 2.20 -14.62
CA ASP A 171 12.06 0.99 -13.92
C ASP A 171 11.19 -0.27 -14.19
N GLY A 172 10.69 -0.41 -15.43
CA GLY A 172 9.81 -1.53 -15.83
C GLY A 172 8.41 -1.50 -15.19
N CYS A 173 8.02 -0.38 -14.61
CA CYS A 173 6.71 -0.18 -14.00
C CYS A 173 5.99 1.00 -14.66
N LEU A 174 4.69 0.84 -14.93
CA LEU A 174 3.84 1.91 -15.44
C LEU A 174 3.32 2.75 -14.28
N MET A 175 3.55 4.05 -14.31
CA MET A 175 3.18 4.97 -13.24
C MET A 175 2.15 5.99 -13.73
N THR A 176 1.16 6.28 -12.90
CA THR A 176 0.18 7.34 -13.13
C THR A 176 -0.13 8.07 -11.83
N ALA A 177 -0.76 9.24 -11.93
CA ALA A 177 -1.22 9.98 -10.77
C ALA A 177 -2.70 10.35 -10.90
N LEU A 178 -3.42 10.26 -9.80
CA LEU A 178 -4.80 10.72 -9.64
C LEU A 178 -4.84 11.84 -8.60
N TYR A 179 -5.88 12.67 -8.63
CA TYR A 179 -6.12 13.57 -7.53
C TYR A 179 -6.30 12.82 -6.22
N HIS A 180 -5.71 13.35 -5.15
CA HIS A 180 -5.88 12.76 -3.83
C HIS A 180 -7.35 12.76 -3.42
N PRO A 181 -7.92 11.65 -2.91
CA PRO A 181 -9.35 11.59 -2.55
C PRO A 181 -9.79 12.71 -1.59
N ALA A 182 -8.96 13.10 -0.62
CA ALA A 182 -9.25 14.22 0.26
C ALA A 182 -9.31 15.59 -0.48
N ALA A 183 -8.57 15.75 -1.59
CA ALA A 183 -8.65 16.95 -2.42
C ALA A 183 -9.96 16.97 -3.22
N LEU A 184 -10.44 15.81 -3.70
CA LEU A 184 -11.73 15.67 -4.38
C LEU A 184 -12.93 15.97 -3.48
N LEU A 185 -12.80 15.69 -2.17
CA LEU A 185 -13.82 16.08 -1.18
C LEU A 185 -13.90 17.59 -1.00
N ARG A 186 -12.75 18.29 -1.08
CA ARG A 186 -12.69 19.77 -0.99
C ARG A 186 -13.06 20.47 -2.30
N SER A 187 -12.80 19.82 -3.43
CA SER A 187 -13.02 20.36 -4.79
C SER A 187 -13.78 19.36 -5.66
N PRO A 188 -15.11 19.18 -5.43
CA PRO A 188 -15.90 18.15 -6.11
C PRO A 188 -15.96 18.30 -7.63
N GLY A 189 -15.75 19.52 -8.15
CA GLY A 189 -15.72 19.79 -9.61
C GLY A 189 -14.62 19.01 -10.37
N ARG A 190 -13.62 18.46 -9.66
CA ARG A 190 -12.57 17.62 -10.25
C ARG A 190 -12.92 16.13 -10.36
N LYS A 191 -14.08 15.71 -9.86
CA LYS A 191 -14.52 14.31 -9.92
C LYS A 191 -14.73 13.80 -11.35
N PRO A 192 -15.33 14.57 -12.30
CA PRO A 192 -15.53 14.10 -13.66
C PRO A 192 -14.20 13.75 -14.36
N GLU A 193 -13.18 14.63 -14.28
CA GLU A 193 -11.87 14.35 -14.86
C GLU A 193 -11.17 13.16 -14.20
N THR A 194 -11.29 13.02 -12.89
CA THR A 194 -10.77 11.86 -12.15
C THR A 194 -11.46 10.56 -12.60
N PHE A 195 -12.75 10.60 -12.90
CA PHE A 195 -13.47 9.44 -13.43
C PHE A 195 -12.95 8.99 -14.80
N GLU A 196 -12.65 9.94 -15.69
CA GLU A 196 -12.00 9.61 -16.96
C GLU A 196 -10.62 8.99 -16.77
N ASP A 197 -9.84 9.47 -15.81
CA ASP A 197 -8.54 8.88 -15.46
C ASP A 197 -8.68 7.46 -14.89
N LEU A 198 -9.71 7.21 -14.08
CA LEU A 198 -10.01 5.87 -13.59
C LEU A 198 -10.36 4.90 -14.73
N LYS A 199 -11.08 5.34 -15.74
CA LYS A 199 -11.37 4.52 -16.94
C LYS A 199 -10.10 4.19 -17.71
N LYS A 200 -9.17 5.15 -17.85
CA LYS A 200 -7.86 4.89 -18.44
C LYS A 200 -7.05 3.88 -17.63
N LEU A 201 -7.06 4.02 -16.30
CA LEU A 201 -6.42 3.06 -15.39
C LEU A 201 -7.03 1.66 -15.55
N GLN A 202 -8.36 1.56 -15.59
CA GLN A 202 -9.07 0.30 -15.82
C GLN A 202 -8.64 -0.37 -17.13
N ALA A 203 -8.56 0.41 -18.22
CA ALA A 203 -8.11 -0.10 -19.51
C ALA A 203 -6.68 -0.63 -19.45
N LYS A 204 -5.77 0.08 -18.76
CA LYS A 204 -4.38 -0.36 -18.57
C LYS A 204 -4.27 -1.60 -17.69
N ILE A 205 -5.07 -1.72 -16.65
CA ILE A 205 -5.12 -2.94 -15.82
C ILE A 205 -5.52 -4.14 -16.69
N LYS A 206 -6.57 -4.02 -17.51
CA LYS A 206 -7.01 -5.07 -18.43
C LYS A 206 -5.95 -5.46 -19.48
N GLU A 207 -5.14 -4.49 -19.89
CA GLU A 207 -4.11 -4.68 -20.92
C GLU A 207 -2.89 -5.45 -20.37
N ILE A 208 -2.40 -5.10 -19.17
CA ILE A 208 -1.10 -5.57 -18.71
C ILE A 208 -1.13 -6.45 -17.46
N CYS A 209 -2.19 -6.37 -16.65
CA CYS A 209 -2.30 -7.20 -15.44
C CYS A 209 -2.91 -8.56 -15.77
N THR A 210 -2.34 -9.62 -15.22
CA THR A 210 -2.76 -11.00 -15.49
C THR A 210 -3.41 -11.68 -14.29
N ARG A 211 -3.21 -11.10 -13.08
CA ARG A 211 -3.73 -11.63 -11.81
C ARG A 211 -4.74 -10.68 -11.14
N THR A 212 -4.83 -9.43 -11.62
CA THR A 212 -5.77 -8.44 -11.10
C THR A 212 -7.06 -8.50 -11.91
N GLU A 213 -8.03 -9.26 -11.43
CA GLU A 213 -9.35 -9.37 -12.04
C GLU A 213 -10.22 -8.17 -11.65
N LEU A 214 -11.05 -7.70 -12.61
CA LEU A 214 -12.02 -6.63 -12.38
C LEU A 214 -13.42 -7.25 -12.29
N GLU A 215 -14.14 -6.93 -11.23
CA GLU A 215 -15.53 -7.39 -11.00
C GLU A 215 -16.50 -6.19 -11.05
N PHE A 216 -17.65 -6.38 -11.71
CA PHE A 216 -18.72 -5.39 -11.88
C PHE A 216 -20.06 -5.93 -11.42
#